data_123ae0dab664a9e6ceaa6a5e61030f5f
#
_entry.id   123ae0dab664a9e6ceaa6a5e61030f5f
#
_cell.length_a   1.000
_cell.length_b   1.000
_cell.length_c   1.000
_cell.angle_alpha   90.00
_cell.angle_beta   90.00
_cell.angle_gamma   90.00
#
_symmetry.space_group_name_H-M   'P 1'
#
loop_
_entity.id
_entity.type
_entity.pdbx_description
1 polymer ?
#
loop_
_entity_poly.entity_id
_entity_poly.type
_entity_poly.pdbx_seq_one_letter_code
_entity_poly.pdbx_strand_id
1 'polypeptide(L)'
;MGALRRKKKNRQIKARNDSASMTNPTLIASVTVAYNGASVLRQHLESLKQQTRKLDEIVVVDNSSTDATLHLLASEYPEVTVLHLPANGGVGGGLAAGLAYAALEKKCDWVWLFDQDSVPAPHALERLLSGLQHLNDAKESTAILAPVCRNTNTGMTYPALSWRGSRFVTVPFSLNLPITFVDMVISSGSLMRREAIAEAGLPRKDFFMDFVDYEHCLRLRRHGFRIAVVRDSTVEHAIGAPTTFNILGRDKSWADHPPWREYYMARNEVFTIWQYRPKLATKAFVLYRLAYHALGILLFGRQKLECLRMIWRGVLDGRAGRLGIRFLPGIEADRSSTAHAVRTGSFAERVP
;
A
#
# COMPACT_ATOMS: atom_id res chain seq x y z
N MET A 1 -28.54 8.41 26.86
CA MET A 1 -27.26 8.01 27.48
C MET A 1 -26.06 7.90 26.53
N GLY A 2 -26.23 7.69 25.23
CA GLY A 2 -25.13 7.56 24.28
C GLY A 2 -24.33 8.84 23.93
N ALA A 3 -24.99 10.00 23.91
CA ALA A 3 -24.37 11.28 23.56
C ALA A 3 -23.41 11.83 24.66
N LEU A 4 -23.68 11.56 25.91
CA LEU A 4 -22.84 11.96 27.04
C LEU A 4 -21.55 11.14 27.15
N ARG A 5 -21.58 9.84 26.79
CA ARG A 5 -20.37 9.00 26.73
C ARG A 5 -19.44 9.41 25.58
N ARG A 6 -19.96 9.83 24.42
CA ARG A 6 -19.16 10.36 23.30
C ARG A 6 -18.46 11.67 23.66
N LYS A 7 -19.15 12.60 24.37
CA LYS A 7 -18.54 13.87 24.81
C LYS A 7 -17.45 13.68 25.88
N LYS A 8 -17.57 12.69 26.80
CA LYS A 8 -16.53 12.38 27.78
C LYS A 8 -15.30 11.75 27.13
N LYS A 9 -15.48 10.81 26.17
CA LYS A 9 -14.37 10.18 25.45
C LYS A 9 -13.59 11.22 24.61
N ASN A 10 -14.28 12.14 23.95
CA ASN A 10 -13.63 13.24 23.21
C ASN A 10 -12.92 14.25 24.10
N ARG A 11 -13.40 14.50 25.34
CA ARG A 11 -12.68 15.34 26.31
C ARG A 11 -11.43 14.68 26.88
N GLN A 12 -11.44 13.37 27.09
CA GLN A 12 -10.25 12.64 27.56
C GLN A 12 -9.17 12.51 26.47
N ILE A 13 -9.55 12.40 25.20
CA ILE A 13 -8.60 12.44 24.08
C ILE A 13 -8.01 13.87 23.96
N LYS A 14 -8.81 14.91 24.18
CA LYS A 14 -8.36 16.31 24.14
C LYS A 14 -7.39 16.65 25.29
N ALA A 15 -7.61 16.13 26.50
CA ALA A 15 -6.77 16.39 27.67
C ALA A 15 -5.42 15.63 27.65
N ARG A 16 -5.29 14.54 26.85
CA ARG A 16 -4.01 13.84 26.65
C ARG A 16 -3.09 14.53 25.67
N ASN A 17 -3.63 15.37 24.79
CA ASN A 17 -2.82 16.09 23.78
C ASN A 17 -2.22 17.42 24.33
N ASP A 18 -2.70 17.93 25.45
CA ASP A 18 -2.27 19.25 25.96
C ASP A 18 -1.11 19.19 26.98
N SER A 19 -0.58 17.99 27.31
CA SER A 19 0.47 17.83 28.34
C SER A 19 1.82 17.32 27.86
N ALA A 20 2.10 17.32 26.56
CA ALA A 20 3.39 16.86 26.03
C ALA A 20 4.16 17.99 25.30
N SER A 21 4.64 18.97 26.06
CA SER A 21 5.67 19.89 25.61
C SER A 21 7.02 19.54 26.24
N MET A 22 7.55 18.40 25.86
CA MET A 22 8.97 18.07 25.84
C MET A 22 9.16 17.32 24.53
N THR A 23 9.71 17.99 23.53
CA THR A 23 9.89 17.43 22.19
C THR A 23 10.97 16.37 22.19
N ASN A 24 10.60 15.13 22.53
CA ASN A 24 11.41 14.00 22.12
C ASN A 24 11.52 14.06 20.58
N PRO A 25 12.71 13.86 20.03
CA PRO A 25 12.87 13.84 18.57
C PRO A 25 11.91 12.82 17.97
N THR A 26 11.15 13.23 16.96
CA THR A 26 10.24 12.35 16.21
C THR A 26 11.03 11.22 15.58
N LEU A 27 10.77 9.99 15.98
CA LEU A 27 11.42 8.79 15.45
C LEU A 27 10.75 8.33 14.16
N ILE A 28 11.54 8.16 13.11
CA ILE A 28 11.05 7.79 11.78
C ILE A 28 11.84 6.59 11.26
N ALA A 29 11.13 5.48 11.01
CA ALA A 29 11.69 4.35 10.30
C ALA A 29 11.24 4.34 8.83
N SER A 30 12.04 3.77 7.92
CA SER A 30 11.54 3.30 6.64
C SER A 30 11.27 1.80 6.69
N VAL A 31 10.26 1.35 5.95
CA VAL A 31 9.95 -0.07 5.73
C VAL A 31 9.84 -0.32 4.24
N THR A 32 10.71 -1.17 3.72
CA THR A 32 10.75 -1.58 2.32
C THR A 32 10.40 -3.06 2.22
N VAL A 33 9.44 -3.42 1.38
CA VAL A 33 9.13 -4.83 1.08
C VAL A 33 9.95 -5.25 -0.14
N ALA A 34 10.80 -6.28 0.02
CA ALA A 34 11.66 -6.81 -1.02
C ALA A 34 11.34 -8.28 -1.34
N TYR A 35 11.33 -8.61 -2.63
CA TYR A 35 11.25 -9.98 -3.13
C TYR A 35 12.02 -10.09 -4.45
N ASN A 36 13.11 -10.87 -4.45
CA ASN A 36 14.00 -11.01 -5.61
C ASN A 36 14.38 -9.64 -6.21
N GLY A 37 14.87 -8.74 -5.34
CA GLY A 37 15.07 -7.33 -5.64
C GLY A 37 16.54 -6.90 -5.79
N ALA A 38 17.49 -7.82 -5.85
CA ALA A 38 18.93 -7.51 -5.85
C ALA A 38 19.36 -6.46 -6.88
N SER A 39 18.69 -6.42 -8.05
CA SER A 39 19.01 -5.48 -9.13
C SER A 39 18.57 -4.05 -8.90
N VAL A 40 17.52 -3.81 -8.08
CA VAL A 40 16.91 -2.49 -7.88
C VAL A 40 17.09 -1.95 -6.45
N LEU A 41 17.24 -2.82 -5.47
CA LEU A 41 17.26 -2.49 -4.06
C LEU A 41 18.45 -1.56 -3.68
N ARG A 42 19.60 -1.69 -4.35
CA ARG A 42 20.76 -0.82 -4.14
C ARG A 42 20.40 0.66 -4.36
N GLN A 43 19.81 0.98 -5.51
CA GLN A 43 19.43 2.36 -5.83
C GLN A 43 18.41 2.91 -4.82
N HIS A 44 17.46 2.08 -4.41
CA HIS A 44 16.50 2.43 -3.37
C HIS A 44 17.19 2.77 -2.04
N LEU A 45 18.02 1.89 -1.50
CA LEU A 45 18.69 2.09 -0.21
C LEU A 45 19.61 3.32 -0.23
N GLU A 46 20.36 3.53 -1.29
CA GLU A 46 21.18 4.74 -1.44
C GLU A 46 20.31 6.02 -1.41
N SER A 47 19.13 6.01 -2.04
CA SER A 47 18.23 7.15 -2.01
C SER A 47 17.66 7.43 -0.62
N LEU A 48 17.46 6.40 0.21
CA LEU A 48 17.07 6.56 1.62
C LEU A 48 18.21 7.16 2.46
N LYS A 49 19.45 6.69 2.25
CA LYS A 49 20.65 7.22 2.94
C LYS A 49 20.94 8.67 2.58
N GLN A 50 20.57 9.11 1.37
CA GLN A 50 20.77 10.47 0.88
C GLN A 50 19.71 11.47 1.34
N GLN A 51 18.66 11.05 2.07
CA GLN A 51 17.64 11.98 2.55
C GLN A 51 18.24 13.09 3.43
N THR A 52 17.78 14.34 3.25
CA THR A 52 18.19 15.51 4.05
C THR A 52 17.78 15.36 5.51
N ARG A 53 16.55 14.90 5.78
CA ARG A 53 16.15 14.38 7.10
C ARG A 53 16.52 12.90 7.17
N LYS A 54 17.53 12.57 7.97
CA LYS A 54 17.97 11.19 8.14
C LYS A 54 16.88 10.33 8.79
N LEU A 55 16.80 9.08 8.36
CA LEU A 55 15.97 8.07 9.01
C LEU A 55 16.65 7.59 10.29
N ASP A 56 15.84 7.31 11.31
CA ASP A 56 16.32 6.76 12.57
C ASP A 56 16.54 5.24 12.45
N GLU A 57 15.79 4.58 11.55
CA GLU A 57 15.96 3.17 11.22
C GLU A 57 15.56 2.89 9.76
N ILE A 58 16.33 2.02 9.08
CA ILE A 58 16.00 1.51 7.74
C ILE A 58 15.71 0.02 7.88
N VAL A 59 14.51 -0.40 7.54
CA VAL A 59 14.03 -1.78 7.63
C VAL A 59 13.74 -2.31 6.24
N VAL A 60 14.31 -3.46 5.91
CA VAL A 60 13.94 -4.23 4.72
C VAL A 60 13.27 -5.52 5.14
N VAL A 61 12.04 -5.72 4.70
CA VAL A 61 11.33 -6.99 4.87
C VAL A 61 11.62 -7.85 3.64
N ASP A 62 12.50 -8.82 3.79
CA ASP A 62 12.76 -9.81 2.76
C ASP A 62 11.64 -10.84 2.72
N ASN A 63 10.91 -10.86 1.64
CA ASN A 63 9.70 -11.66 1.43
C ASN A 63 10.04 -13.07 0.90
N SER A 64 11.07 -13.72 1.50
CA SER A 64 11.60 -15.03 1.08
C SER A 64 12.23 -15.01 -0.32
N SER A 65 13.18 -14.09 -0.52
CA SER A 65 13.94 -13.99 -1.78
C SER A 65 14.84 -15.21 -2.01
N THR A 66 14.99 -15.58 -3.27
CA THR A 66 15.83 -16.70 -3.74
C THR A 66 17.00 -16.26 -4.63
N ASP A 67 17.08 -14.96 -4.91
CA ASP A 67 18.19 -14.33 -5.63
C ASP A 67 19.27 -13.79 -4.66
N ALA A 68 20.17 -12.93 -5.14
CA ALA A 68 21.24 -12.34 -4.33
C ALA A 68 20.76 -11.24 -3.36
N THR A 69 19.45 -11.04 -3.12
CA THR A 69 18.93 -9.95 -2.27
C THR A 69 19.49 -9.99 -0.85
N LEU A 70 19.42 -11.16 -0.19
CA LEU A 70 19.96 -11.30 1.19
C LEU A 70 21.49 -11.14 1.26
N HIS A 71 22.21 -11.63 0.25
CA HIS A 71 23.65 -11.45 0.16
C HIS A 71 24.02 -9.96 0.00
N LEU A 72 23.32 -9.24 -0.87
CA LEU A 72 23.48 -7.78 -1.05
C LEU A 72 23.30 -7.04 0.28
N LEU A 73 22.21 -7.32 1.00
CA LEU A 73 21.91 -6.69 2.28
C LEU A 73 22.99 -6.97 3.31
N ALA A 74 23.41 -8.21 3.45
CA ALA A 74 24.42 -8.59 4.44
C ALA A 74 25.81 -8.03 4.14
N SER A 75 26.20 -7.94 2.85
CA SER A 75 27.55 -7.52 2.46
C SER A 75 27.73 -6.02 2.30
N GLU A 76 26.70 -5.30 1.84
CA GLU A 76 26.81 -3.89 1.47
C GLU A 76 26.02 -2.95 2.39
N TYR A 77 25.03 -3.47 3.14
CA TYR A 77 24.14 -2.68 3.99
C TYR A 77 23.99 -3.28 5.40
N PRO A 78 25.09 -3.54 6.14
CA PRO A 78 25.03 -4.18 7.46
C PRO A 78 24.28 -3.34 8.50
N GLU A 79 24.09 -2.03 8.26
CA GLU A 79 23.32 -1.12 9.11
C GLU A 79 21.80 -1.23 8.92
N VAL A 80 21.34 -1.92 7.87
CA VAL A 80 19.92 -2.09 7.58
C VAL A 80 19.35 -3.25 8.39
N THR A 81 18.25 -3.01 9.08
CA THR A 81 17.51 -4.09 9.76
C THR A 81 16.78 -4.94 8.74
N VAL A 82 17.10 -6.23 8.68
CA VAL A 82 16.48 -7.19 7.77
C VAL A 82 15.51 -8.09 8.51
N LEU A 83 14.23 -8.08 8.10
CA LEU A 83 13.21 -9.00 8.58
C LEU A 83 12.98 -10.06 7.50
N HIS A 84 13.54 -11.25 7.67
CA HIS A 84 13.35 -12.35 6.73
C HIS A 84 12.05 -13.10 7.03
N LEU A 85 11.13 -13.17 6.06
CA LEU A 85 9.91 -13.96 6.17
C LEU A 85 10.13 -15.40 5.71
N PRO A 86 9.55 -16.40 6.39
CA PRO A 86 9.76 -17.81 6.05
C PRO A 86 9.11 -18.23 4.72
N ALA A 87 8.21 -17.39 4.19
CA ALA A 87 7.54 -17.59 2.91
C ALA A 87 7.08 -16.26 2.33
N ASN A 88 6.92 -16.19 1.00
CA ASN A 88 6.41 -14.99 0.34
C ASN A 88 4.96 -14.70 0.76
N GLY A 89 4.78 -13.72 1.64
CA GLY A 89 3.50 -13.21 2.10
C GLY A 89 2.89 -12.13 1.20
N GLY A 90 3.53 -11.80 0.07
CA GLY A 90 3.17 -10.69 -0.79
C GLY A 90 3.39 -9.32 -0.14
N VAL A 91 2.94 -8.27 -0.82
CA VAL A 91 3.01 -6.90 -0.30
C VAL A 91 2.27 -6.77 1.03
N GLY A 92 1.09 -7.41 1.15
CA GLY A 92 0.29 -7.37 2.38
C GLY A 92 0.99 -7.96 3.59
N GLY A 93 1.65 -9.12 3.43
CA GLY A 93 2.44 -9.77 4.48
C GLY A 93 3.68 -8.97 4.86
N GLY A 94 4.42 -8.50 3.86
CA GLY A 94 5.63 -7.70 4.06
C GLY A 94 5.35 -6.38 4.78
N LEU A 95 4.34 -5.60 4.33
CA LEU A 95 3.95 -4.36 5.00
C LEU A 95 3.46 -4.59 6.42
N ALA A 96 2.68 -5.67 6.66
CA ALA A 96 2.20 -5.98 8.00
C ALA A 96 3.36 -6.32 8.95
N ALA A 97 4.34 -7.10 8.51
CA ALA A 97 5.52 -7.44 9.31
C ALA A 97 6.39 -6.22 9.61
N GLY A 98 6.72 -5.42 8.58
CA GLY A 98 7.53 -4.22 8.74
C GLY A 98 6.87 -3.17 9.64
N LEU A 99 5.56 -2.94 9.49
CA LEU A 99 4.82 -2.01 10.34
C LEU A 99 4.68 -2.53 11.77
N ALA A 100 4.50 -3.82 11.98
CA ALA A 100 4.49 -4.41 13.32
C ALA A 100 5.81 -4.15 14.03
N TYR A 101 6.93 -4.39 13.37
CA TYR A 101 8.25 -4.11 13.90
C TYR A 101 8.46 -2.61 14.15
N ALA A 102 8.37 -1.78 13.11
CA ALA A 102 8.74 -0.37 13.23
C ALA A 102 7.79 0.43 14.13
N ALA A 103 6.46 0.27 13.94
CA ALA A 103 5.48 1.07 14.66
C ALA A 103 5.11 0.51 16.05
N LEU A 104 4.97 -0.82 16.19
CA LEU A 104 4.46 -1.40 17.42
C LEU A 104 5.57 -1.86 18.36
N GLU A 105 6.64 -2.47 17.84
CA GLU A 105 7.78 -2.94 18.64
C GLU A 105 8.78 -1.80 18.91
N LYS A 106 9.33 -1.18 17.85
CA LYS A 106 10.31 -0.07 17.96
C LYS A 106 9.67 1.26 18.35
N LYS A 107 8.34 1.39 18.24
CA LYS A 107 7.57 2.57 18.61
C LYS A 107 7.99 3.84 17.84
N CYS A 108 8.45 3.69 16.60
CA CYS A 108 8.69 4.83 15.73
C CYS A 108 7.38 5.61 15.54
N ASP A 109 7.44 6.93 15.62
CA ASP A 109 6.25 7.80 15.54
C ASP A 109 5.64 7.81 14.15
N TRP A 110 6.52 7.67 13.13
CA TRP A 110 6.15 7.58 11.73
C TRP A 110 6.92 6.47 11.05
N VAL A 111 6.26 5.79 10.09
CA VAL A 111 6.86 4.75 9.26
C VAL A 111 6.67 5.10 7.80
N TRP A 112 7.77 5.21 7.07
CA TRP A 112 7.81 5.55 5.66
C TRP A 112 7.88 4.28 4.80
N LEU A 113 6.83 4.00 4.02
CA LEU A 113 6.62 2.73 3.32
C LEU A 113 7.13 2.77 1.89
N PHE A 114 7.72 1.66 1.42
CA PHE A 114 8.25 1.55 0.07
C PHE A 114 8.10 0.15 -0.54
N ASP A 115 7.99 0.14 -1.86
CA ASP A 115 8.36 -0.98 -2.69
C ASP A 115 9.86 -0.88 -3.04
N GLN A 116 10.51 -2.00 -3.32
CA GLN A 116 11.97 -2.12 -3.50
C GLN A 116 12.56 -1.29 -4.67
N ASP A 117 11.74 -0.87 -5.62
CA ASP A 117 12.10 -0.13 -6.83
C ASP A 117 11.72 1.36 -6.78
N SER A 118 11.41 1.86 -5.59
CA SER A 118 11.02 3.25 -5.37
C SER A 118 12.21 4.11 -5.00
N VAL A 119 12.35 5.28 -5.61
CA VAL A 119 13.45 6.21 -5.40
C VAL A 119 12.91 7.55 -4.93
N PRO A 120 12.90 7.82 -3.60
CA PRO A 120 12.51 9.14 -3.09
C PRO A 120 13.55 10.20 -3.45
N ALA A 121 13.06 11.39 -3.82
CA ALA A 121 13.91 12.55 -4.02
C ALA A 121 14.65 12.94 -2.70
N PRO A 122 15.84 13.54 -2.73
CA PRO A 122 16.65 13.81 -1.54
C PRO A 122 15.95 14.61 -0.41
N HIS A 123 14.98 15.45 -0.75
CA HIS A 123 14.20 16.24 0.21
C HIS A 123 12.80 15.68 0.46
N ALA A 124 12.49 14.46 0.00
CA ALA A 124 11.12 13.95 0.02
C ALA A 124 10.57 13.82 1.45
N LEU A 125 11.34 13.25 2.38
CA LEU A 125 10.93 13.10 3.78
C LEU A 125 10.77 14.46 4.48
N GLU A 126 11.71 15.37 4.29
CA GLU A 126 11.66 16.74 4.84
C GLU A 126 10.38 17.47 4.38
N ARG A 127 10.02 17.35 3.10
CA ARG A 127 8.79 17.93 2.54
C ARG A 127 7.52 17.33 3.12
N LEU A 128 7.48 16.01 3.34
CA LEU A 128 6.36 15.35 4.03
C LEU A 128 6.20 15.89 5.45
N LEU A 129 7.29 16.04 6.20
CA LEU A 129 7.26 16.55 7.56
C LEU A 129 6.87 18.03 7.63
N SER A 130 7.30 18.85 6.67
CA SER A 130 6.84 20.24 6.55
C SER A 130 5.33 20.31 6.31
N GLY A 131 4.80 19.42 5.47
CA GLY A 131 3.36 19.27 5.28
C GLY A 131 2.63 18.89 6.57
N LEU A 132 3.24 18.02 7.39
CA LEU A 132 2.68 17.62 8.69
C LEU A 132 2.56 18.82 9.64
N GLN A 133 3.54 19.71 9.71
CA GLN A 133 3.48 20.90 10.56
C GLN A 133 2.27 21.77 10.20
N HIS A 134 2.03 22.02 8.91
CA HIS A 134 0.87 22.78 8.44
C HIS A 134 -0.46 22.12 8.83
N LEU A 135 -0.52 20.78 8.83
CA LEU A 135 -1.74 20.03 9.21
C LEU A 135 -1.95 20.00 10.72
N ASN A 136 -0.89 19.94 11.51
CA ASN A 136 -0.97 19.99 12.97
C ASN A 136 -1.47 21.38 13.44
N ASP A 137 -1.01 22.45 12.82
CA ASP A 137 -1.49 23.81 13.09
C ASP A 137 -3.00 23.95 12.80
N ALA A 138 -3.49 23.21 11.77
CA ALA A 138 -4.91 23.10 11.46
C ALA A 138 -5.69 22.10 12.30
N LYS A 139 -5.03 21.41 13.27
CA LYS A 139 -5.62 20.35 14.13
C LYS A 139 -6.23 19.17 13.38
N GLU A 140 -5.66 18.83 12.24
CA GLU A 140 -6.13 17.74 11.40
C GLU A 140 -5.55 16.38 11.85
N SER A 141 -6.42 15.39 12.10
CA SER A 141 -6.00 14.03 12.46
C SER A 141 -5.59 13.25 11.20
N THR A 142 -4.35 13.43 10.75
CA THR A 142 -3.82 12.81 9.54
C THR A 142 -3.09 11.50 9.86
N ALA A 143 -3.47 10.41 9.19
CA ALA A 143 -2.82 9.09 9.32
C ALA A 143 -1.72 8.88 8.29
N ILE A 144 -1.89 9.40 7.09
CA ILE A 144 -0.96 9.20 5.97
C ILE A 144 -0.66 10.54 5.31
N LEU A 145 0.64 10.79 5.11
CA LEU A 145 1.17 11.80 4.21
C LEU A 145 1.82 11.08 3.04
N ALA A 146 1.33 11.29 1.83
CA ALA A 146 1.85 10.68 0.63
C ALA A 146 2.58 11.70 -0.25
N PRO A 147 3.66 11.32 -0.94
CA PRO A 147 4.28 12.14 -1.97
C PRO A 147 3.49 12.10 -3.27
N VAL A 148 3.90 12.90 -4.23
CA VAL A 148 3.54 12.71 -5.64
C VAL A 148 4.45 11.63 -6.22
N CYS A 149 3.88 10.46 -6.52
CA CYS A 149 4.62 9.36 -7.15
C CYS A 149 4.61 9.51 -8.67
N ARG A 150 5.78 9.39 -9.30
CA ARG A 150 5.96 9.45 -10.76
C ARG A 150 6.46 8.11 -11.28
N ASN A 151 5.88 7.67 -12.38
CA ASN A 151 6.36 6.49 -13.09
C ASN A 151 7.58 6.86 -13.94
N THR A 152 8.74 6.27 -13.65
CA THR A 152 10.00 6.55 -14.39
C THR A 152 9.91 6.15 -15.85
N ASN A 153 9.12 5.13 -16.18
CA ASN A 153 9.00 4.61 -17.54
C ASN A 153 8.09 5.46 -18.45
N THR A 154 7.10 6.13 -17.87
CA THR A 154 6.09 6.90 -18.62
C THR A 154 6.07 8.38 -18.31
N GLY A 155 6.77 8.83 -17.26
CA GLY A 155 6.69 10.20 -16.73
C GLY A 155 5.33 10.57 -16.11
N MET A 156 4.36 9.65 -16.14
CA MET A 156 3.01 9.91 -15.61
C MET A 156 3.01 9.87 -14.08
N THR A 157 2.18 10.71 -13.48
CA THR A 157 1.95 10.71 -12.03
C THR A 157 0.90 9.67 -11.66
N TYR A 158 1.19 8.90 -10.60
CA TYR A 158 0.20 7.98 -10.02
C TYR A 158 -0.94 8.79 -9.40
N PRO A 159 -2.18 8.45 -9.71
CA PRO A 159 -3.32 9.18 -9.18
C PRO A 159 -3.57 8.85 -7.70
N ALA A 160 -3.78 9.88 -6.89
CA ALA A 160 -4.55 9.73 -5.67
C ALA A 160 -6.05 9.69 -5.99
N LEU A 161 -6.81 8.96 -5.20
CA LEU A 161 -8.21 8.71 -5.49
C LEU A 161 -9.12 9.26 -4.37
N SER A 162 -10.28 9.76 -4.75
CA SER A 162 -11.32 10.16 -3.80
C SER A 162 -12.70 9.68 -4.26
N TRP A 163 -13.58 9.45 -3.28
CA TRP A 163 -14.95 9.07 -3.55
C TRP A 163 -15.80 10.27 -3.95
N ARG A 164 -16.47 10.15 -5.08
CA ARG A 164 -17.46 11.10 -5.58
C ARG A 164 -18.77 10.35 -5.85
N GLY A 165 -19.72 10.48 -4.93
CA GLY A 165 -20.97 9.74 -5.02
C GLY A 165 -20.79 8.22 -4.94
N SER A 166 -21.00 7.50 -6.04
CA SER A 166 -20.90 6.04 -6.14
C SER A 166 -19.60 5.53 -6.77
N ARG A 167 -18.68 6.42 -7.17
CA ARG A 167 -17.45 6.06 -7.88
C ARG A 167 -16.24 6.74 -7.23
N PHE A 168 -15.08 6.15 -7.39
CA PHE A 168 -13.81 6.83 -7.10
C PHE A 168 -13.29 7.50 -8.36
N VAL A 169 -12.69 8.65 -8.17
CA VAL A 169 -12.14 9.49 -9.22
C VAL A 169 -10.71 9.88 -8.88
N THR A 170 -9.91 10.08 -9.90
CA THR A 170 -8.59 10.68 -9.77
C THR A 170 -8.70 12.11 -9.25
N VAL A 171 -7.88 12.45 -8.27
CA VAL A 171 -7.76 13.82 -7.74
C VAL A 171 -6.56 14.48 -8.41
N PRO A 172 -6.77 15.56 -9.18
CA PRO A 172 -5.67 16.32 -9.76
C PRO A 172 -4.91 17.04 -8.64
N PHE A 173 -3.58 17.03 -8.71
CA PHE A 173 -2.75 17.83 -7.81
C PHE A 173 -2.72 19.27 -8.31
N SER A 174 -3.37 20.17 -7.58
CA SER A 174 -3.38 21.60 -7.92
C SER A 174 -2.02 22.21 -7.64
N LEU A 175 -1.50 22.98 -8.60
CA LEU A 175 -0.26 23.76 -8.43
C LEU A 175 -0.38 24.82 -7.33
N ASN A 176 -1.59 25.22 -6.99
CA ASN A 176 -1.86 26.27 -5.99
C ASN A 176 -2.04 25.73 -4.57
N LEU A 177 -2.13 24.41 -4.38
CA LEU A 177 -2.33 23.82 -3.06
C LEU A 177 -1.14 22.93 -2.68
N PRO A 178 -0.41 23.27 -1.60
CA PRO A 178 0.71 22.44 -1.13
C PRO A 178 0.28 21.09 -0.62
N ILE A 179 -0.96 20.98 -0.13
CA ILE A 179 -1.55 19.78 0.46
C ILE A 179 -2.92 19.52 -0.15
N THR A 180 -3.16 18.27 -0.56
CA THR A 180 -4.46 17.83 -1.11
C THR A 180 -4.97 16.63 -0.32
N PHE A 181 -6.17 16.75 0.28
CA PHE A 181 -6.82 15.63 0.95
C PHE A 181 -7.45 14.67 -0.05
N VAL A 182 -7.26 13.38 0.22
CA VAL A 182 -7.72 12.28 -0.64
C VAL A 182 -8.28 11.15 0.21
N ASP A 183 -8.90 10.14 -0.41
CA ASP A 183 -9.38 8.96 0.30
C ASP A 183 -8.44 7.76 0.19
N MET A 184 -7.66 7.67 -0.88
CA MET A 184 -6.79 6.53 -1.15
C MET A 184 -5.52 6.97 -1.88
N VAL A 185 -4.39 6.39 -1.46
CA VAL A 185 -3.05 6.51 -2.05
C VAL A 185 -2.39 5.14 -2.10
N ILE A 186 -1.36 4.99 -2.90
CA ILE A 186 -0.49 3.81 -2.89
C ILE A 186 0.41 3.81 -1.65
N SER A 187 0.88 2.64 -1.23
CA SER A 187 1.78 2.51 -0.08
C SER A 187 3.16 3.11 -0.33
N SER A 188 3.67 2.97 -1.55
CA SER A 188 5.03 3.41 -1.87
C SER A 188 5.21 4.92 -1.71
N GLY A 189 6.17 5.32 -0.86
CA GLY A 189 6.42 6.69 -0.45
C GLY A 189 5.48 7.24 0.63
N SER A 190 4.47 6.49 1.08
CA SER A 190 3.53 6.93 2.11
C SER A 190 4.16 6.93 3.50
N LEU A 191 4.12 8.07 4.19
CA LEU A 191 4.53 8.24 5.59
C LEU A 191 3.32 8.03 6.49
N MET A 192 3.34 6.96 7.29
CA MET A 192 2.20 6.50 8.08
C MET A 192 2.42 6.71 9.57
N ARG A 193 1.41 7.23 10.24
CA ARG A 193 1.43 7.56 11.66
C ARG A 193 1.20 6.33 12.54
N ARG A 194 2.05 6.13 13.58
CA ARG A 194 1.97 5.00 14.52
C ARG A 194 0.62 4.89 15.23
N GLU A 195 0.06 6.01 15.72
CA GLU A 195 -1.22 6.00 16.42
C GLU A 195 -2.37 5.53 15.51
N ALA A 196 -2.30 5.87 14.22
CA ALA A 196 -3.28 5.42 13.25
C ALA A 196 -3.20 3.91 13.00
N ILE A 197 -1.97 3.36 12.97
CA ILE A 197 -1.73 1.91 12.89
C ILE A 197 -2.24 1.21 14.14
N ALA A 198 -1.96 1.75 15.33
CA ALA A 198 -2.41 1.17 16.60
C ALA A 198 -3.94 1.15 16.72
N GLU A 199 -4.64 2.15 16.16
CA GLU A 199 -6.11 2.26 16.22
C GLU A 199 -6.82 1.46 15.11
N ALA A 200 -6.33 1.52 13.88
CA ALA A 200 -6.99 0.88 12.74
C ALA A 200 -6.43 -0.52 12.43
N GLY A 201 -5.30 -0.89 13.03
CA GLY A 201 -4.61 -2.16 12.81
C GLY A 201 -3.71 -2.16 11.57
N LEU A 202 -2.93 -3.23 11.43
CA LEU A 202 -1.97 -3.44 10.34
C LEU A 202 -2.67 -3.68 9.00
N PRO A 203 -1.98 -3.46 7.85
CA PRO A 203 -2.47 -3.87 6.55
C PRO A 203 -2.86 -5.35 6.49
N ARG A 204 -3.78 -5.68 5.61
CA ARG A 204 -4.31 -7.05 5.47
C ARG A 204 -3.30 -7.99 4.81
N LYS A 205 -2.67 -8.86 5.59
CA LYS A 205 -1.77 -9.90 5.08
C LYS A 205 -2.47 -10.94 4.19
N ASP A 206 -3.78 -11.14 4.40
CA ASP A 206 -4.59 -12.09 3.64
C ASP A 206 -4.99 -11.59 2.23
N PHE A 207 -4.64 -10.36 1.89
CA PHE A 207 -4.78 -9.83 0.53
C PHE A 207 -3.66 -10.29 -0.38
N PHE A 208 -2.48 -10.58 0.14
CA PHE A 208 -1.27 -10.92 -0.59
C PHE A 208 -0.73 -9.71 -1.37
N MET A 209 -1.43 -9.27 -2.42
CA MET A 209 -1.07 -8.08 -3.21
C MET A 209 -2.31 -7.41 -3.81
N ASP A 210 -2.12 -6.21 -4.34
CA ASP A 210 -3.14 -5.34 -4.91
C ASP A 210 -4.28 -4.98 -3.93
N PHE A 211 -4.72 -3.74 -3.91
CA PHE A 211 -5.72 -3.21 -2.97
C PHE A 211 -5.36 -3.24 -1.48
N VAL A 212 -4.18 -3.70 -1.09
CA VAL A 212 -3.71 -3.72 0.30
C VAL A 212 -3.70 -2.30 0.89
N ASP A 213 -3.13 -1.37 0.15
CA ASP A 213 -3.04 0.06 0.45
C ASP A 213 -4.42 0.74 0.44
N TYR A 214 -5.24 0.49 -0.57
CA TYR A 214 -6.56 1.11 -0.69
C TYR A 214 -7.52 0.63 0.40
N GLU A 215 -7.51 -0.65 0.76
CA GLU A 215 -8.27 -1.17 1.89
C GLU A 215 -7.85 -0.51 3.19
N HIS A 216 -6.52 -0.41 3.41
CA HIS A 216 -5.99 0.22 4.62
C HIS A 216 -6.36 1.70 4.69
N CYS A 217 -6.26 2.45 3.59
CA CYS A 217 -6.72 3.83 3.48
C CYS A 217 -8.21 3.97 3.86
N LEU A 218 -9.08 3.13 3.31
CA LEU A 218 -10.52 3.17 3.61
C LEU A 218 -10.82 2.81 5.08
N ARG A 219 -10.05 1.91 5.67
CA ARG A 219 -10.16 1.55 7.09
C ARG A 219 -9.74 2.70 7.99
N LEU A 220 -8.61 3.34 7.73
CA LEU A 220 -8.16 4.55 8.40
C LEU A 220 -9.21 5.67 8.32
N ARG A 221 -9.79 5.89 7.14
CA ARG A 221 -10.87 6.85 6.93
C ARG A 221 -12.12 6.54 7.79
N ARG A 222 -12.45 5.24 8.01
CA ARG A 222 -13.53 4.84 8.91
C ARG A 222 -13.26 5.15 10.38
N HIS A 223 -11.99 5.13 10.79
CA HIS A 223 -11.56 5.54 12.11
C HIS A 223 -11.48 7.07 12.27
N GLY A 224 -11.82 7.83 11.24
CA GLY A 224 -11.88 9.30 11.30
C GLY A 224 -10.56 9.99 10.92
N PHE A 225 -9.54 9.23 10.56
CA PHE A 225 -8.27 9.80 10.08
C PHE A 225 -8.40 10.39 8.67
N ARG A 226 -7.54 11.35 8.38
CA ARG A 226 -7.39 11.93 7.03
C ARG A 226 -6.15 11.39 6.35
N ILE A 227 -6.14 11.47 5.03
CA ILE A 227 -5.03 11.12 4.16
C ILE A 227 -4.75 12.33 3.30
N ALA A 228 -3.49 12.72 3.20
CA ALA A 228 -3.10 13.90 2.45
C ALA A 228 -1.93 13.59 1.51
N VAL A 229 -1.93 14.23 0.34
CA VAL A 229 -0.80 14.25 -0.58
C VAL A 229 -0.08 15.59 -0.43
N VAL A 230 1.23 15.54 -0.23
CA VAL A 230 2.12 16.72 -0.16
C VAL A 230 2.76 16.90 -1.54
N ARG A 231 2.37 17.96 -2.24
CA ARG A 231 2.75 18.19 -3.65
C ARG A 231 4.26 18.27 -3.88
N ASP A 232 4.97 18.90 -2.96
CA ASP A 232 6.40 19.19 -3.13
C ASP A 232 7.30 18.01 -2.71
N SER A 233 6.71 16.91 -2.19
CA SER A 233 7.39 15.66 -1.97
C SER A 233 7.21 14.74 -3.18
N THR A 234 8.29 14.17 -3.70
CA THR A 234 8.25 13.32 -4.89
C THR A 234 9.00 12.01 -4.69
N VAL A 235 8.43 10.94 -5.25
CA VAL A 235 9.06 9.62 -5.31
C VAL A 235 8.94 9.10 -6.73
N GLU A 236 10.04 8.63 -7.29
CA GLU A 236 10.05 7.90 -8.54
C GLU A 236 9.80 6.42 -8.27
N HIS A 237 8.99 5.78 -9.11
CA HIS A 237 8.61 4.39 -8.94
C HIS A 237 8.43 3.72 -10.30
N ALA A 238 9.16 2.63 -10.54
CA ALA A 238 9.17 1.94 -11.83
C ALA A 238 8.09 0.86 -11.89
N ILE A 239 6.80 1.24 -11.89
CA ILE A 239 5.73 0.25 -12.07
C ILE A 239 5.61 -0.10 -13.55
N GLY A 240 6.00 -1.33 -13.90
CA GLY A 240 5.78 -1.99 -15.18
C GLY A 240 5.89 -1.08 -16.42
N ALA A 241 6.34 -1.60 -17.54
CA ALA A 241 6.29 -0.90 -18.82
C ALA A 241 4.96 -1.24 -19.53
N PRO A 242 3.92 -0.38 -19.43
CA PRO A 242 2.71 -0.64 -20.21
C PRO A 242 3.01 -0.53 -21.70
N THR A 243 2.43 -1.41 -22.49
CA THR A 243 2.46 -1.27 -23.95
C THR A 243 1.55 -0.12 -24.35
N THR A 244 2.07 0.86 -25.06
CA THR A 244 1.29 1.98 -25.58
C THR A 244 0.84 1.68 -27.01
N PHE A 245 -0.41 2.01 -27.33
CA PHE A 245 -0.95 1.95 -28.69
C PHE A 245 -1.66 3.27 -29.02
N ASN A 246 -1.55 3.69 -30.25
CA ASN A 246 -2.33 4.81 -30.74
C ASN A 246 -3.66 4.28 -31.32
N ILE A 247 -4.78 4.68 -30.70
CA ILE A 247 -6.13 4.36 -31.21
C ILE A 247 -6.82 5.68 -31.56
N LEU A 248 -7.09 5.89 -32.83
CA LEU A 248 -7.76 7.07 -33.35
C LEU A 248 -7.12 8.40 -32.88
N GLY A 249 -5.78 8.49 -32.95
CA GLY A 249 -5.04 9.69 -32.55
C GLY A 249 -4.91 9.89 -31.03
N ARG A 250 -5.31 8.89 -30.22
CA ARG A 250 -5.19 8.92 -28.75
C ARG A 250 -4.29 7.79 -28.29
N ASP A 251 -3.25 8.14 -27.53
CA ASP A 251 -2.39 7.14 -26.91
C ASP A 251 -3.14 6.47 -25.77
N LYS A 252 -3.21 5.16 -25.83
CA LYS A 252 -3.74 4.26 -24.79
C LYS A 252 -2.62 3.37 -24.31
N SER A 253 -2.53 3.16 -23.02
CA SER A 253 -1.59 2.24 -22.41
C SER A 253 -2.32 1.02 -21.85
N TRP A 254 -1.74 -0.15 -22.04
CA TRP A 254 -2.21 -1.41 -21.50
C TRP A 254 -1.10 -2.10 -20.72
N ALA A 255 -1.35 -2.41 -19.46
CA ALA A 255 -0.47 -3.23 -18.64
C ALA A 255 -1.00 -4.68 -18.65
N ASP A 256 -0.22 -5.60 -19.21
CA ASP A 256 -0.54 -7.03 -19.22
C ASP A 256 -0.07 -7.65 -17.91
N HIS A 257 -0.99 -8.22 -17.15
CA HIS A 257 -0.71 -8.87 -15.88
C HIS A 257 -0.84 -10.38 -15.98
N PRO A 258 -0.03 -11.15 -15.24
CA PRO A 258 -0.19 -12.60 -15.21
C PRO A 258 -1.53 -12.99 -14.58
N PRO A 259 -2.13 -14.14 -14.97
CA PRO A 259 -3.46 -14.57 -14.54
C PRO A 259 -3.65 -14.59 -13.01
N TRP A 260 -2.64 -15.04 -12.27
CA TRP A 260 -2.70 -15.08 -10.81
C TRP A 260 -2.86 -13.68 -10.19
N ARG A 261 -2.29 -12.64 -10.79
CA ARG A 261 -2.41 -11.25 -10.32
C ARG A 261 -3.81 -10.69 -10.62
N GLU A 262 -4.36 -11.00 -11.81
CA GLU A 262 -5.74 -10.64 -12.16
C GLU A 262 -6.76 -11.18 -11.15
N TYR A 263 -6.51 -12.38 -10.61
CA TYR A 263 -7.32 -12.92 -9.52
C TYR A 263 -7.31 -12.03 -8.27
N TYR A 264 -6.12 -11.62 -7.81
CA TYR A 264 -6.01 -10.79 -6.60
C TYR A 264 -6.59 -9.41 -6.82
N MET A 265 -6.35 -8.79 -7.95
CA MET A 265 -6.93 -7.50 -8.32
C MET A 265 -8.46 -7.54 -8.23
N ALA A 266 -9.10 -8.50 -8.88
CA ALA A 266 -10.56 -8.62 -8.88
C ALA A 266 -11.11 -9.01 -7.49
N ARG A 267 -10.48 -9.96 -6.78
CA ARG A 267 -10.91 -10.43 -5.46
C ARG A 267 -10.86 -9.32 -4.42
N ASN A 268 -9.74 -8.65 -4.35
CA ASN A 268 -9.51 -7.65 -3.30
C ASN A 268 -10.30 -6.38 -3.55
N GLU A 269 -10.47 -5.94 -4.80
CA GLU A 269 -11.35 -4.83 -5.16
C GLU A 269 -12.81 -5.13 -4.76
N VAL A 270 -13.34 -6.29 -5.17
CA VAL A 270 -14.71 -6.69 -4.85
C VAL A 270 -14.89 -6.78 -3.34
N PHE A 271 -14.03 -7.49 -2.62
CA PHE A 271 -14.12 -7.61 -1.16
C PHE A 271 -14.12 -6.24 -0.49
N THR A 272 -13.15 -5.37 -0.82
CA THR A 272 -13.01 -4.04 -0.22
C THR A 272 -14.25 -3.20 -0.44
N ILE A 273 -14.77 -3.15 -1.67
CA ILE A 273 -15.94 -2.33 -1.98
C ILE A 273 -17.20 -2.89 -1.34
N TRP A 274 -17.39 -4.19 -1.28
CA TRP A 274 -18.55 -4.79 -0.59
C TRP A 274 -18.54 -4.50 0.90
N GLN A 275 -17.37 -4.44 1.51
CA GLN A 275 -17.21 -4.15 2.93
C GLN A 275 -17.34 -2.65 3.26
N TYR A 276 -16.69 -1.80 2.47
CA TYR A 276 -16.56 -0.37 2.81
C TYR A 276 -17.58 0.53 2.12
N ARG A 277 -18.13 0.12 1.00
CA ARG A 277 -19.07 0.90 0.17
C ARG A 277 -20.28 0.07 -0.26
N PRO A 278 -21.21 -0.21 0.66
CA PRO A 278 -22.30 -1.17 0.42
C PRO A 278 -23.37 -0.70 -0.59
N LYS A 279 -23.36 0.58 -1.02
CA LYS A 279 -24.33 1.10 -1.98
C LYS A 279 -24.30 0.33 -3.29
N LEU A 280 -25.50 -0.06 -3.80
CA LEU A 280 -25.63 -0.84 -5.03
C LEU A 280 -24.95 -0.17 -6.23
N ALA A 281 -25.12 1.15 -6.37
CA ALA A 281 -24.49 1.92 -7.44
C ALA A 281 -22.95 1.83 -7.43
N THR A 282 -22.32 1.75 -6.25
CA THR A 282 -20.86 1.57 -6.14
C THR A 282 -20.45 0.16 -6.55
N LYS A 283 -21.21 -0.86 -6.16
CA LYS A 283 -20.98 -2.24 -6.58
C LYS A 283 -21.11 -2.40 -8.09
N ALA A 284 -22.16 -1.80 -8.67
CA ALA A 284 -22.36 -1.79 -10.12
C ALA A 284 -21.21 -1.09 -10.87
N PHE A 285 -20.70 0.02 -10.33
CA PHE A 285 -19.54 0.72 -10.91
C PHE A 285 -18.28 -0.17 -10.90
N VAL A 286 -18.02 -0.91 -9.83
CA VAL A 286 -16.86 -1.83 -9.76
C VAL A 286 -17.03 -2.97 -10.78
N LEU A 287 -18.21 -3.56 -10.86
CA LEU A 287 -18.47 -4.61 -11.86
C LEU A 287 -18.32 -4.09 -13.29
N TYR A 288 -18.79 -2.87 -13.57
CA TYR A 288 -18.55 -2.20 -14.85
C TYR A 288 -17.04 -2.03 -15.15
N ARG A 289 -16.25 -1.58 -14.17
CA ARG A 289 -14.80 -1.45 -14.33
C ARG A 289 -14.12 -2.79 -14.63
N LEU A 290 -14.49 -3.83 -13.89
CA LEU A 290 -13.96 -5.19 -14.13
C LEU A 290 -14.36 -5.72 -15.51
N ALA A 291 -15.59 -5.47 -15.96
CA ALA A 291 -16.02 -5.83 -17.30
C ALA A 291 -15.26 -5.04 -18.38
N TYR A 292 -15.01 -3.75 -18.17
CA TYR A 292 -14.20 -2.92 -19.06
C TYR A 292 -12.75 -3.42 -19.12
N HIS A 293 -12.15 -3.78 -17.97
CA HIS A 293 -10.83 -4.38 -17.90
C HIS A 293 -10.78 -5.75 -18.63
N ALA A 294 -11.78 -6.60 -18.42
CA ALA A 294 -11.92 -7.87 -19.11
C ALA A 294 -12.02 -7.71 -20.64
N LEU A 295 -12.72 -6.67 -21.11
CA LEU A 295 -12.75 -6.33 -22.54
C LEU A 295 -11.35 -5.93 -23.05
N GLY A 296 -10.58 -5.15 -22.27
CA GLY A 296 -9.20 -4.83 -22.57
C GLY A 296 -8.32 -6.08 -22.68
N ILE A 297 -8.47 -7.04 -21.78
CA ILE A 297 -7.76 -8.34 -21.86
C ILE A 297 -8.14 -9.09 -23.15
N LEU A 298 -9.42 -9.12 -23.51
CA LEU A 298 -9.89 -9.74 -24.76
C LEU A 298 -9.25 -9.13 -26.00
N LEU A 299 -9.06 -7.82 -26.01
CA LEU A 299 -8.48 -7.09 -27.14
C LEU A 299 -6.95 -7.19 -27.18
N PHE A 300 -6.28 -6.99 -26.04
CA PHE A 300 -4.83 -6.73 -25.98
C PHE A 300 -4.03 -7.75 -25.14
N GLY A 301 -4.67 -8.53 -24.28
CA GLY A 301 -4.00 -9.47 -23.38
C GLY A 301 -3.41 -10.69 -24.10
N ARG A 302 -2.38 -11.29 -23.51
CA ARG A 302 -1.70 -12.49 -24.06
C ARG A 302 -2.38 -13.79 -23.62
N GLN A 303 -2.74 -13.92 -22.34
CA GLN A 303 -3.36 -15.12 -21.75
C GLN A 303 -4.86 -14.91 -21.49
N LYS A 304 -5.60 -14.56 -22.55
CA LYS A 304 -6.97 -14.04 -22.48
C LYS A 304 -7.92 -14.90 -21.64
N LEU A 305 -8.07 -16.17 -21.99
CA LEU A 305 -9.05 -17.06 -21.34
C LEU A 305 -8.71 -17.32 -19.87
N GLU A 306 -7.43 -17.47 -19.56
CA GLU A 306 -7.00 -17.71 -18.19
C GLU A 306 -7.15 -16.47 -17.31
N CYS A 307 -6.78 -15.30 -17.80
CA CYS A 307 -7.02 -14.02 -17.10
C CYS A 307 -8.51 -13.83 -16.82
N LEU A 308 -9.40 -14.05 -17.80
CA LEU A 308 -10.84 -13.93 -17.61
C LEU A 308 -11.39 -14.92 -16.58
N ARG A 309 -10.91 -16.19 -16.62
CA ARG A 309 -11.26 -17.21 -15.63
C ARG A 309 -10.82 -16.78 -14.23
N MET A 310 -9.62 -16.22 -14.10
CA MET A 310 -9.06 -15.78 -12.82
C MET A 310 -9.78 -14.54 -12.30
N ILE A 311 -10.14 -13.58 -13.14
CA ILE A 311 -10.99 -12.46 -12.74
C ILE A 311 -12.34 -12.96 -12.21
N TRP A 312 -13.01 -13.85 -12.93
CA TRP A 312 -14.29 -14.42 -12.50
C TRP A 312 -14.18 -15.12 -11.15
N ARG A 313 -13.15 -15.95 -10.96
CA ARG A 313 -12.87 -16.62 -9.70
C ARG A 313 -12.59 -15.61 -8.58
N GLY A 314 -11.82 -14.55 -8.87
CA GLY A 314 -11.56 -13.45 -7.94
C GLY A 314 -12.84 -12.74 -7.50
N VAL A 315 -13.75 -12.43 -8.43
CA VAL A 315 -15.06 -11.82 -8.12
C VAL A 315 -15.88 -12.70 -7.18
N LEU A 316 -15.96 -14.00 -7.45
CA LEU A 316 -16.70 -14.95 -6.60
C LEU A 316 -16.09 -15.05 -5.19
N ASP A 317 -14.77 -15.18 -5.10
CA ASP A 317 -14.06 -15.30 -3.82
C ASP A 317 -14.10 -13.97 -3.03
N GLY A 318 -13.94 -12.84 -3.69
CA GLY A 318 -14.08 -11.52 -3.07
C GLY A 318 -15.48 -11.29 -2.51
N ARG A 319 -16.52 -11.65 -3.26
CA ARG A 319 -17.91 -11.56 -2.78
C ARG A 319 -18.20 -12.48 -1.60
N ALA A 320 -17.61 -13.68 -1.60
CA ALA A 320 -17.77 -14.66 -0.54
C ALA A 320 -16.83 -14.43 0.66
N GLY A 321 -15.94 -13.42 0.62
CA GLY A 321 -14.95 -13.16 1.67
C GLY A 321 -13.87 -14.24 1.79
N ARG A 322 -13.64 -15.04 0.73
CA ARG A 322 -12.61 -16.08 0.71
C ARG A 322 -11.24 -15.45 0.39
N LEU A 323 -10.51 -15.08 1.41
CA LEU A 323 -9.21 -14.41 1.34
C LEU A 323 -8.05 -15.40 1.54
N GLY A 324 -6.84 -14.88 1.71
CA GLY A 324 -5.62 -15.67 1.88
C GLY A 324 -4.86 -15.87 0.57
N ILE A 325 -3.68 -16.50 0.69
CA ILE A 325 -2.79 -16.77 -0.44
C ILE A 325 -3.31 -18.01 -1.16
N ARG A 326 -3.61 -17.90 -2.45
CA ARG A 326 -4.13 -19.00 -3.28
C ARG A 326 -3.28 -19.30 -4.50
N PHE A 327 -2.58 -18.28 -5.02
CA PHE A 327 -1.72 -18.38 -6.20
C PHE A 327 -0.43 -17.65 -5.93
N LEU A 328 0.70 -18.26 -6.22
CA LEU A 328 2.03 -17.69 -6.05
C LEU A 328 2.66 -17.36 -7.41
N PRO A 329 3.50 -16.32 -7.50
CA PRO A 329 4.29 -16.05 -8.70
C PRO A 329 5.18 -17.25 -9.04
N GLY A 330 5.25 -17.62 -10.33
CA GLY A 330 6.12 -18.69 -10.82
C GLY A 330 5.60 -20.12 -10.65
N ILE A 331 4.46 -20.36 -9.97
CA ILE A 331 3.79 -21.65 -9.93
C ILE A 331 2.66 -21.61 -10.95
N GLU A 332 2.90 -22.13 -12.15
CA GLU A 332 1.81 -22.46 -13.07
C GLU A 332 0.88 -23.46 -12.38
N ALA A 333 -0.42 -23.20 -12.43
CA ALA A 333 -1.41 -24.12 -11.87
C ALA A 333 -1.28 -25.46 -12.60
N ASP A 334 -0.68 -26.44 -11.92
CA ASP A 334 -0.64 -27.81 -12.40
C ASP A 334 -2.08 -28.27 -12.62
N ARG A 335 -2.41 -28.59 -13.87
CA ARG A 335 -3.78 -28.96 -14.31
C ARG A 335 -4.27 -30.28 -13.75
N SER A 336 -3.47 -30.97 -12.90
CA SER A 336 -3.74 -32.35 -12.45
C SER A 336 -3.97 -32.52 -10.94
N SER A 337 -3.87 -31.50 -10.10
CA SER A 337 -4.04 -31.65 -8.65
C SER A 337 -5.39 -31.14 -8.17
N THR A 338 -6.39 -32.01 -8.25
CA THR A 338 -7.56 -32.01 -7.34
C THR A 338 -7.08 -32.22 -5.91
N ALA A 339 -7.46 -31.30 -5.03
CA ALA A 339 -7.61 -31.48 -3.58
C ALA A 339 -6.40 -32.01 -2.80
N HIS A 340 -5.43 -31.12 -2.49
CA HIS A 340 -4.78 -31.22 -1.19
C HIS A 340 -4.94 -29.88 -0.48
N ALA A 341 -5.90 -29.87 0.45
CA ALA A 341 -6.04 -28.82 1.45
C ALA A 341 -4.72 -28.74 2.21
N VAL A 342 -4.02 -27.63 2.06
CA VAL A 342 -2.99 -27.24 3.01
C VAL A 342 -3.73 -27.07 4.34
N ARG A 343 -3.66 -28.08 5.21
CA ARG A 343 -4.07 -27.99 6.59
C ARG A 343 -3.25 -26.86 7.20
N THR A 344 -3.94 -25.78 7.51
CA THR A 344 -3.43 -24.73 8.38
C THR A 344 -3.06 -25.35 9.70
N GLY A 345 -1.78 -25.59 9.92
CA GLY A 345 -1.25 -25.86 11.24
C GLY A 345 -1.58 -24.65 12.10
N SER A 346 -2.31 -24.88 13.18
CA SER A 346 -2.61 -23.90 14.20
C SER A 346 -1.29 -23.39 14.79
N PHE A 347 -0.94 -22.16 14.50
CA PHE A 347 0.01 -21.40 15.30
C PHE A 347 -0.78 -20.59 16.32
N ALA A 348 -1.22 -21.28 17.37
CA ALA A 348 -1.51 -20.69 18.65
C ALA A 348 -0.36 -21.06 19.59
N GLU A 349 0.08 -20.07 20.35
CA GLU A 349 0.94 -20.17 21.53
C GLU A 349 2.42 -20.49 21.33
N ARG A 350 3.25 -19.41 21.41
CA ARG A 350 4.30 -19.19 22.41
C ARG A 350 5.09 -17.92 22.07
N VAL A 351 4.75 -16.85 22.75
CA VAL A 351 5.67 -15.74 22.99
C VAL A 351 5.72 -15.59 24.51
N PRO A 352 6.91 -15.68 25.14
CA PRO A 352 7.09 -15.32 26.52
C PRO A 352 6.92 -13.81 26.75
#